data_8860708a9288ef1951a6b14f1cae52ff
#
_entry.id   8860708a9288ef1951a6b14f1cae52ff
#
_cell.length_a   1.000
_cell.length_b   1.000
_cell.length_c   1.000
_cell.angle_alpha   90.00
_cell.angle_beta   90.00
_cell.angle_gamma   90.00
#
_symmetry.space_group_name_H-M   'P 1'
#
loop_
_entity.id
_entity.type
_entity.pdbx_description
1 polymer ?
#
loop_
_entity_poly.entity_id
_entity_poly.type
_entity_poly.pdbx_seq_one_letter_code
_entity_poly.pdbx_strand_id
1 'polypeptide(L)'
;MINYKKLTAAMAAGIIAIFTITGCAMPWQKAADDSSSNVSTVSAGNLSQSGENALSLEFDSEDLDSSYNESECTKINLSGSGATVSGSGVTVENGNITITSAGSYIISGTLTDGSIKVNCSEKGTVRLILNGASISSSSTAPVVVEEAKKVLVTLADGTTNTITDKTRQSVDDEDFSSAVYSKADLVFNGNGTLNVNAGYRNGIKSTDDLKVVSGTFNITSNEDGIIGKDLLGIKDGKFTIKSGSDGMKSTYDTDTSKGNIVITGGEFDITASNDGVHCNGDILISGGNLTISSGDDGVHADDNLQVDGGTIDIKKCCEGLEGVHITLNDGDISIVASDDGINAADGSSSSGMGMGGFGGGQNGGFGGGQASSSDSSVLLTINGGNIFVNAGGDGLDSNGNIVMNGGNVTVIGPTSDGDTALDFDGAFTINGGVLMAFGSSGMLETPTSAQNGCCIVTTLGTVSANSAFSLMDSSGNVIMSYTPTKNYASAIVYSSDIKNGSTYTVTAGSTTQSITVNSNVTTNGVSGGFGGGQNGGFGGGQRGGQPGGSAPDGNGSFGGDQQGGNQQGGNQQGGNQQGGMPGGNSGNGRSNSASSSTVNQV
;
A
#
# COMPACT_ATOMS: atom_id res chain seq x y z
N MET A 1 -0.33 40.30 20.48
CA MET A 1 0.67 39.79 21.44
C MET A 1 -0.09 39.15 22.59
N ILE A 2 -0.32 37.87 22.56
CA ILE A 2 -0.89 37.09 23.67
C ILE A 2 0.00 35.86 23.85
N ASN A 3 0.53 35.75 25.07
CA ASN A 3 1.51 34.79 25.54
C ASN A 3 0.92 33.40 25.73
N TYR A 4 1.50 32.39 25.10
CA TYR A 4 1.29 30.98 25.46
C TYR A 4 2.37 30.57 26.48
N LYS A 5 1.97 30.33 27.71
CA LYS A 5 2.79 29.63 28.71
C LYS A 5 2.05 28.41 29.24
N LYS A 6 2.67 27.25 28.97
CA LYS A 6 2.76 26.02 29.78
C LYS A 6 1.49 25.46 30.42
N LEU A 7 1.08 24.29 29.96
CA LEU A 7 0.37 23.34 30.82
C LEU A 7 1.27 22.11 31.03
N THR A 8 1.64 21.91 32.27
CA THR A 8 2.49 20.83 32.78
C THR A 8 1.65 19.61 33.09
N ALA A 9 2.19 18.42 32.75
CA ALA A 9 1.66 17.10 33.04
C ALA A 9 1.40 16.89 34.55
N ALA A 10 0.27 16.24 34.84
CA ALA A 10 -0.01 15.61 36.14
C ALA A 10 0.03 14.10 35.97
N MET A 11 1.04 13.46 36.55
CA MET A 11 1.10 12.00 36.73
C MET A 11 0.05 11.55 37.75
N ALA A 12 -0.82 10.63 37.34
CA ALA A 12 -1.65 9.87 38.29
C ALA A 12 -1.07 8.47 38.43
N ALA A 13 -0.55 8.16 39.62
CA ALA A 13 -0.08 6.85 40.01
C ALA A 13 -1.30 5.94 40.28
N GLY A 14 -1.50 4.93 39.46
CA GLY A 14 -2.49 3.87 39.67
C GLY A 14 -1.85 2.67 40.37
N ILE A 15 -2.42 2.27 41.47
CA ILE A 15 -2.03 1.17 42.34
C ILE A 15 -2.37 -0.16 41.65
N ILE A 16 -1.38 -1.00 41.40
CA ILE A 16 -1.55 -2.38 40.93
C ILE A 16 -1.85 -3.26 42.15
N ALA A 17 -3.04 -3.82 42.23
CA ALA A 17 -3.40 -4.86 43.19
C ALA A 17 -3.03 -6.24 42.60
N ILE A 18 -2.04 -6.88 43.21
CA ILE A 18 -1.62 -8.25 42.88
C ILE A 18 -2.58 -9.21 43.59
N PHE A 19 -3.37 -9.96 42.82
CA PHE A 19 -4.07 -11.14 43.33
C PHE A 19 -3.21 -12.39 43.12
N THR A 20 -2.67 -12.93 44.20
CA THR A 20 -2.06 -14.25 44.23
C THR A 20 -3.16 -15.32 44.38
N ILE A 21 -3.30 -16.18 43.38
CA ILE A 21 -4.07 -17.39 43.51
C ILE A 21 -3.09 -18.54 43.65
N THR A 22 -3.07 -19.13 44.84
CA THR A 22 -2.41 -20.41 45.17
C THR A 22 -3.33 -21.54 44.76
N GLY A 23 -2.87 -22.45 43.92
CA GLY A 23 -3.59 -23.67 43.53
C GLY A 23 -2.63 -24.82 43.20
N CYS A 24 -2.74 -25.86 43.94
CA CYS A 24 -2.03 -27.10 44.14
C CYS A 24 -1.35 -27.77 42.94
N ALA A 25 -0.16 -28.27 43.20
CA ALA A 25 0.61 -29.20 42.40
C ALA A 25 0.07 -30.66 42.50
N MET A 26 0.22 -31.41 41.40
CA MET A 26 0.43 -32.87 41.39
C MET A 26 1.42 -33.24 40.25
N PRO A 27 2.31 -34.20 40.47
CA PRO A 27 3.49 -34.45 39.66
C PRO A 27 3.32 -35.59 38.66
N TRP A 28 3.88 -35.47 37.45
CA TRP A 28 4.36 -36.65 36.68
C TRP A 28 5.64 -36.27 35.95
N GLN A 29 6.73 -36.92 36.35
CA GLN A 29 8.00 -36.94 35.63
C GLN A 29 7.88 -37.70 34.31
N LYS A 30 8.48 -37.19 33.25
CA LYS A 30 9.36 -37.95 32.36
C LYS A 30 10.32 -37.03 31.62
N ALA A 31 11.60 -37.33 31.75
CA ALA A 31 12.68 -36.72 31.03
C ALA A 31 12.63 -37.10 29.55
N ALA A 32 12.88 -36.17 28.68
CA ALA A 32 13.45 -36.37 27.37
C ALA A 32 14.24 -35.11 27.01
N ASP A 33 15.47 -35.31 26.60
CA ASP A 33 16.35 -34.30 26.00
C ASP A 33 15.63 -33.56 24.89
N ASP A 34 15.70 -32.25 24.95
CA ASP A 34 15.71 -31.50 23.70
C ASP A 34 16.38 -30.11 23.90
N SER A 35 17.33 -29.82 23.05
CA SER A 35 17.99 -28.54 22.94
C SER A 35 16.97 -27.54 22.39
N SER A 36 16.23 -26.83 23.26
CA SER A 36 15.35 -25.77 22.87
C SER A 36 16.21 -24.55 22.50
N SER A 37 16.31 -24.25 21.19
CA SER A 37 16.65 -22.94 20.70
C SER A 37 15.65 -21.92 21.26
N ASN A 38 16.13 -20.89 21.94
CA ASN A 38 15.29 -19.77 22.37
C ASN A 38 14.88 -18.96 21.11
N VAL A 39 13.72 -19.24 20.58
CA VAL A 39 13.07 -18.43 19.56
C VAL A 39 12.40 -17.26 20.27
N SER A 40 12.84 -16.04 20.02
CA SER A 40 12.13 -14.82 20.43
C SER A 40 11.06 -14.51 19.40
N THR A 41 9.83 -14.90 19.66
CA THR A 41 8.67 -14.45 18.88
C THR A 41 8.31 -13.02 19.26
N VAL A 42 8.40 -12.09 18.33
CA VAL A 42 7.69 -10.82 18.42
C VAL A 42 6.30 -11.10 17.83
N SER A 43 5.32 -11.30 18.72
CA SER A 43 3.95 -11.56 18.28
C SER A 43 3.37 -10.27 17.71
N ALA A 44 3.25 -10.18 16.40
CA ALA A 44 2.38 -9.22 15.74
C ALA A 44 0.92 -9.66 15.92
N GLY A 45 -0.02 -8.73 15.85
CA GLY A 45 -1.45 -9.03 15.98
C GLY A 45 -1.90 -10.17 15.05
N ASN A 46 -2.92 -10.90 15.47
CA ASN A 46 -3.47 -11.97 14.64
C ASN A 46 -4.33 -11.35 13.55
N LEU A 47 -4.01 -11.59 12.28
CA LEU A 47 -4.97 -11.42 11.20
C LEU A 47 -6.21 -12.24 11.56
N SER A 48 -7.37 -11.60 11.63
CA SER A 48 -8.62 -12.29 11.97
C SER A 48 -9.17 -13.04 10.74
N GLN A 49 -8.38 -13.97 10.23
CA GLN A 49 -8.90 -14.99 9.32
C GLN A 49 -9.47 -16.17 10.13
N SER A 50 -10.61 -16.64 9.72
CA SER A 50 -11.19 -17.91 10.15
C SER A 50 -10.36 -19.08 9.59
N GLY A 51 -9.20 -19.42 10.21
CA GLY A 51 -8.42 -20.60 9.85
C GLY A 51 -6.90 -20.42 9.85
N GLU A 52 -6.33 -20.82 10.90
CA GLU A 52 -5.04 -21.52 11.07
C GLU A 52 -3.68 -20.85 10.90
N ASN A 53 -3.43 -19.63 10.43
CA ASN A 53 -2.09 -19.03 10.59
C ASN A 53 -2.14 -17.50 10.67
N ALA A 54 -1.98 -16.95 11.87
CA ALA A 54 -1.71 -15.52 12.03
C ALA A 54 -0.35 -15.18 11.40
N LEU A 55 -0.29 -14.15 10.56
CA LEU A 55 0.96 -13.64 10.02
C LEU A 55 1.86 -13.15 11.16
N SER A 56 3.08 -13.66 11.26
CA SER A 56 4.00 -13.34 12.35
C SER A 56 5.42 -13.17 11.82
N LEU A 57 6.21 -12.33 12.48
CA LEU A 57 7.61 -12.12 12.17
C LEU A 57 8.49 -12.79 13.24
N GLU A 58 9.21 -13.83 12.83
CA GLU A 58 10.06 -14.61 13.72
C GLU A 58 11.54 -14.39 13.41
N PHE A 59 12.36 -14.38 14.44
CA PHE A 59 13.80 -14.24 14.37
C PHE A 59 14.49 -15.31 15.20
N ASP A 60 15.52 -15.90 14.66
CA ASP A 60 16.45 -16.72 15.43
C ASP A 60 17.25 -15.87 16.41
N SER A 61 17.79 -16.49 17.47
CA SER A 61 18.65 -15.78 18.41
C SER A 61 19.89 -15.16 17.78
N GLU A 62 20.45 -15.79 16.72
CA GLU A 62 21.59 -15.25 15.99
C GLU A 62 21.22 -14.05 15.11
N ASP A 63 19.99 -13.92 14.65
CA ASP A 63 19.51 -12.76 13.89
C ASP A 63 19.51 -11.50 14.77
N LEU A 64 19.13 -11.69 16.04
CA LEU A 64 19.06 -10.62 17.04
C LEU A 64 20.42 -10.25 17.64
N ASP A 65 21.45 -11.10 17.49
CA ASP A 65 22.78 -10.86 18.04
C ASP A 65 23.71 -10.23 16.98
N SER A 66 23.96 -8.93 17.08
CA SER A 66 24.92 -8.21 16.24
C SER A 66 26.36 -8.26 16.76
N SER A 67 26.61 -8.88 17.92
CA SER A 67 27.97 -8.98 18.49
C SER A 67 28.83 -10.01 17.73
N TYR A 68 30.12 -9.79 17.70
CA TYR A 68 31.09 -10.70 17.09
C TYR A 68 32.45 -10.59 17.77
N ASN A 69 33.21 -11.69 17.75
CA ASN A 69 34.59 -11.72 18.22
C ASN A 69 35.55 -11.59 17.03
N GLU A 70 36.21 -10.46 16.90
CA GLU A 70 37.13 -10.20 15.79
C GLU A 70 38.23 -11.23 15.63
N SER A 71 38.70 -11.87 16.71
CA SER A 71 39.75 -12.87 16.68
C SER A 71 39.32 -14.19 16.06
N GLU A 72 38.01 -14.44 15.95
CA GLU A 72 37.40 -15.62 15.37
C GLU A 72 36.96 -15.39 13.91
N CYS A 73 37.01 -14.15 13.44
CA CYS A 73 36.58 -13.79 12.11
C CYS A 73 37.70 -13.89 11.07
N THR A 74 37.37 -14.38 9.90
CA THR A 74 38.20 -14.17 8.70
C THR A 74 38.10 -12.70 8.28
N LYS A 75 39.25 -12.03 8.09
CA LYS A 75 39.30 -10.63 7.68
C LYS A 75 39.55 -10.51 6.18
N ILE A 76 38.70 -9.77 5.51
CA ILE A 76 38.76 -9.47 4.07
C ILE A 76 38.98 -7.96 3.93
N ASN A 77 40.21 -7.55 3.60
CA ASN A 77 40.55 -6.15 3.39
C ASN A 77 40.56 -5.87 1.88
N LEU A 78 39.55 -5.18 1.42
CA LEU A 78 39.33 -4.78 0.03
C LEU A 78 40.36 -3.72 -0.38
N SER A 79 40.97 -3.86 -1.56
CA SER A 79 41.97 -2.93 -2.07
C SER A 79 41.93 -2.84 -3.59
N GLY A 80 41.35 -1.80 -4.13
CA GLY A 80 41.25 -1.55 -5.57
C GLY A 80 40.48 -2.67 -6.30
N SER A 81 41.17 -3.48 -7.09
CA SER A 81 40.57 -4.58 -7.87
C SER A 81 40.70 -5.95 -7.19
N GLY A 82 40.92 -6.01 -5.88
CA GLY A 82 41.05 -7.28 -5.17
C GLY A 82 40.94 -7.14 -3.67
N ALA A 83 41.40 -8.14 -2.94
CA ALA A 83 41.41 -8.16 -1.48
C ALA A 83 42.59 -8.93 -0.93
N THR A 84 42.95 -8.63 0.32
CA THR A 84 43.85 -9.50 1.12
C THR A 84 43.00 -10.20 2.18
N VAL A 85 43.24 -11.50 2.34
CA VAL A 85 42.48 -12.35 3.27
C VAL A 85 43.38 -12.82 4.40
N SER A 86 42.89 -12.69 5.64
CA SER A 86 43.53 -13.27 6.83
C SER A 86 42.53 -14.21 7.49
N GLY A 87 42.71 -15.50 7.31
CA GLY A 87 41.82 -16.59 7.73
C GLY A 87 41.61 -17.59 6.62
N SER A 88 40.48 -18.27 6.61
CA SER A 88 40.14 -19.33 5.67
C SER A 88 38.71 -19.19 5.10
N GLY A 89 38.36 -20.06 4.16
CA GLY A 89 37.01 -20.08 3.56
C GLY A 89 36.78 -19.00 2.50
N VAL A 90 37.84 -18.35 1.99
CA VAL A 90 37.73 -17.27 1.00
C VAL A 90 38.75 -17.47 -0.12
N THR A 91 38.33 -17.33 -1.35
CA THR A 91 39.17 -17.22 -2.53
C THR A 91 39.06 -15.84 -3.16
N VAL A 92 40.14 -15.35 -3.76
CA VAL A 92 40.19 -14.05 -4.44
C VAL A 92 40.72 -14.23 -5.83
N GLU A 93 39.94 -13.96 -6.85
CA GLU A 93 40.32 -14.09 -8.25
C GLU A 93 39.75 -12.93 -9.08
N ASN A 94 40.61 -12.14 -9.70
CA ASN A 94 40.23 -11.08 -10.66
C ASN A 94 39.15 -10.12 -10.14
N GLY A 95 39.25 -9.68 -8.88
CA GLY A 95 38.24 -8.79 -8.26
C GLY A 95 37.00 -9.51 -7.68
N ASN A 96 36.88 -10.83 -7.91
CA ASN A 96 35.81 -11.62 -7.29
C ASN A 96 36.32 -12.26 -6.00
N ILE A 97 35.62 -12.01 -4.92
CA ILE A 97 35.90 -12.56 -3.60
C ILE A 97 34.82 -13.59 -3.29
N THR A 98 35.16 -14.87 -3.28
CA THR A 98 34.20 -15.97 -3.06
C THR A 98 34.36 -16.55 -1.67
N ILE A 99 33.31 -16.51 -0.88
CA ILE A 99 33.17 -17.13 0.45
C ILE A 99 32.55 -18.51 0.27
N THR A 100 33.25 -19.56 0.73
CA THR A 100 32.89 -20.96 0.47
C THR A 100 32.57 -21.77 1.74
N SER A 101 32.71 -21.16 2.91
CA SER A 101 32.46 -21.84 4.18
C SER A 101 31.58 -21.01 5.10
N ALA A 102 30.82 -21.68 5.97
CA ALA A 102 30.12 -21.02 7.05
C ALA A 102 31.10 -20.36 8.04
N GLY A 103 30.69 -19.28 8.68
CA GLY A 103 31.52 -18.51 9.61
C GLY A 103 31.33 -17.01 9.50
N SER A 104 32.19 -16.26 10.22
CA SER A 104 32.10 -14.79 10.30
C SER A 104 33.24 -14.13 9.51
N TYR A 105 32.89 -13.13 8.71
CA TYR A 105 33.80 -12.45 7.78
C TYR A 105 33.70 -10.94 7.98
N ILE A 106 34.79 -10.31 8.46
CA ILE A 106 34.87 -8.85 8.55
C ILE A 106 35.37 -8.30 7.22
N ILE A 107 34.55 -7.48 6.60
CA ILE A 107 34.78 -6.89 5.28
C ILE A 107 35.02 -5.40 5.45
N SER A 108 36.18 -4.91 5.01
CA SER A 108 36.52 -3.48 5.11
C SER A 108 37.33 -3.02 3.88
N GLY A 109 37.41 -1.69 3.68
CA GLY A 109 38.14 -1.10 2.58
C GLY A 109 37.32 -0.96 1.30
N THR A 110 37.97 -0.85 0.14
CA THR A 110 37.32 -0.47 -1.12
C THR A 110 37.62 -1.45 -2.24
N LEU A 111 36.56 -2.05 -2.81
CA LEU A 111 36.59 -2.79 -4.07
C LEU A 111 36.00 -1.89 -5.17
N THR A 112 36.84 -1.46 -6.13
CA THR A 112 36.43 -0.46 -7.13
C THR A 112 35.66 -1.05 -8.32
N ASP A 113 35.89 -2.34 -8.60
CA ASP A 113 35.12 -3.10 -9.60
C ASP A 113 35.30 -4.61 -9.33
N GLY A 114 34.22 -5.26 -8.90
CA GLY A 114 34.21 -6.67 -8.55
C GLY A 114 33.00 -7.05 -7.70
N SER A 115 33.03 -8.28 -7.16
CA SER A 115 31.87 -8.82 -6.42
C SER A 115 32.33 -9.61 -5.20
N ILE A 116 31.52 -9.55 -4.15
CA ILE A 116 31.56 -10.51 -3.03
C ILE A 116 30.48 -11.54 -3.27
N LYS A 117 30.90 -12.79 -3.45
CA LYS A 117 30.05 -13.93 -3.71
C LYS A 117 30.06 -14.87 -2.51
N VAL A 118 28.91 -15.28 -2.04
CA VAL A 118 28.72 -16.39 -1.10
C VAL A 118 28.25 -17.60 -1.89
N ASN A 119 29.06 -18.67 -1.84
CA ASN A 119 28.71 -19.96 -2.44
C ASN A 119 29.16 -21.05 -1.43
N CYS A 120 28.28 -21.28 -0.44
CA CYS A 120 28.54 -22.10 0.74
C CYS A 120 27.46 -23.17 0.88
N SER A 121 27.80 -24.41 0.53
CA SER A 121 26.92 -25.58 0.70
C SER A 121 26.89 -26.15 2.13
N GLU A 122 27.63 -25.56 3.07
CA GLU A 122 27.66 -25.99 4.47
C GLU A 122 26.36 -25.63 5.21
N LYS A 123 26.00 -26.43 6.19
CA LYS A 123 24.81 -26.21 7.03
C LYS A 123 25.04 -25.19 8.16
N GLY A 124 25.58 -24.04 7.84
CA GLY A 124 25.88 -22.99 8.81
C GLY A 124 25.51 -21.63 8.27
N THR A 125 25.46 -20.64 9.14
CA THR A 125 25.26 -19.25 8.77
C THR A 125 26.56 -18.64 8.24
N VAL A 126 26.47 -17.88 7.15
CA VAL A 126 27.55 -17.01 6.68
C VAL A 126 27.25 -15.61 7.19
N ARG A 127 28.08 -15.10 8.12
CA ARG A 127 27.93 -13.75 8.65
C ARG A 127 28.90 -12.80 7.95
N LEU A 128 28.35 -11.82 7.22
CA LEU A 128 29.10 -10.75 6.57
C LEU A 128 29.08 -9.51 7.47
N ILE A 129 30.19 -9.18 8.10
CA ILE A 129 30.32 -8.01 8.97
C ILE A 129 30.87 -6.87 8.13
N LEU A 130 30.02 -5.93 7.73
CA LEU A 130 30.44 -4.76 6.95
C LEU A 130 31.02 -3.69 7.89
N ASN A 131 32.31 -3.49 7.80
CA ASN A 131 33.06 -2.59 8.68
C ASN A 131 33.80 -1.52 7.85
N GLY A 132 33.05 -0.56 7.32
CA GLY A 132 33.58 0.47 6.43
C GLY A 132 33.93 -0.07 5.04
N ALA A 133 33.09 -0.96 4.51
CA ALA A 133 33.25 -1.55 3.19
C ALA A 133 32.62 -0.68 2.10
N SER A 134 33.35 -0.48 1.00
CA SER A 134 32.83 0.12 -0.23
C SER A 134 33.03 -0.85 -1.38
N ILE A 135 31.92 -1.35 -1.96
CA ILE A 135 31.93 -2.39 -2.97
C ILE A 135 31.21 -1.86 -4.21
N SER A 136 31.90 -1.86 -5.35
CA SER A 136 31.32 -1.46 -6.62
C SER A 136 31.49 -2.55 -7.66
N SER A 137 30.53 -2.70 -8.54
CA SER A 137 30.59 -3.58 -9.71
C SER A 137 30.00 -2.93 -10.95
N SER A 138 30.61 -3.21 -12.11
CA SER A 138 30.11 -2.76 -13.42
C SER A 138 29.64 -3.92 -14.31
N SER A 139 29.79 -5.16 -13.86
CA SER A 139 29.55 -6.37 -14.67
C SER A 139 28.54 -7.35 -14.06
N THR A 140 28.36 -7.32 -12.75
CA THR A 140 27.46 -8.21 -12.01
C THR A 140 26.99 -7.51 -10.73
N ALA A 141 26.11 -8.14 -9.97
CA ALA A 141 25.75 -7.67 -8.64
C ALA A 141 26.98 -7.56 -7.72
N PRO A 142 27.19 -6.45 -7.03
CA PRO A 142 28.33 -6.27 -6.12
C PRO A 142 28.35 -7.26 -4.95
N VAL A 143 27.18 -7.68 -4.44
CA VAL A 143 27.06 -8.71 -3.41
C VAL A 143 26.07 -9.76 -3.88
N VAL A 144 26.52 -11.03 -3.93
CA VAL A 144 25.74 -12.16 -4.44
C VAL A 144 25.79 -13.31 -3.46
N VAL A 145 24.63 -13.83 -3.10
CA VAL A 145 24.48 -15.12 -2.41
C VAL A 145 23.90 -16.12 -3.41
N GLU A 146 24.75 -17.02 -3.92
CA GLU A 146 24.34 -18.09 -4.83
C GLU A 146 23.85 -19.32 -4.08
N GLU A 147 24.55 -19.66 -3.00
CA GLU A 147 24.23 -20.81 -2.15
C GLU A 147 24.65 -20.51 -0.71
N ALA A 148 23.72 -20.64 0.22
CA ALA A 148 23.93 -20.65 1.66
C ALA A 148 22.70 -21.26 2.35
N LYS A 149 22.82 -21.66 3.61
CA LYS A 149 21.63 -21.93 4.44
C LYS A 149 20.95 -20.60 4.80
N LYS A 150 21.75 -19.62 5.26
CA LYS A 150 21.34 -18.27 5.63
C LYS A 150 22.53 -17.33 5.57
N VAL A 151 22.32 -16.09 5.16
CA VAL A 151 23.30 -15.03 5.24
C VAL A 151 22.84 -13.95 6.20
N LEU A 152 23.68 -13.64 7.19
CA LEU A 152 23.46 -12.56 8.16
C LEU A 152 24.44 -11.43 7.85
N VAL A 153 23.93 -10.27 7.47
CA VAL A 153 24.71 -9.06 7.22
C VAL A 153 24.68 -8.16 8.45
N THR A 154 25.80 -8.09 9.17
CA THR A 154 25.94 -7.22 10.34
C THR A 154 26.58 -5.90 9.92
N LEU A 155 25.86 -4.80 10.13
CA LEU A 155 26.37 -3.44 9.92
C LEU A 155 27.12 -3.01 11.19
N ALA A 156 28.45 -3.02 11.14
CA ALA A 156 29.27 -2.72 12.30
C ALA A 156 29.02 -1.30 12.83
N ASP A 157 28.93 -1.16 14.13
CA ASP A 157 28.56 0.09 14.80
C ASP A 157 29.44 1.27 14.39
N GLY A 158 28.81 2.41 14.11
CA GLY A 158 29.49 3.66 13.76
C GLY A 158 30.17 3.65 12.38
N THR A 159 29.95 2.60 11.57
CA THR A 159 30.51 2.53 10.22
C THR A 159 29.48 2.93 9.16
N THR A 160 30.01 3.38 8.04
CA THR A 160 29.23 3.60 6.81
C THR A 160 29.76 2.67 5.73
N ASN A 161 28.89 1.87 5.18
CA ASN A 161 29.16 0.93 4.12
C ASN A 161 28.45 1.36 2.84
N THR A 162 29.03 1.08 1.69
CA THR A 162 28.45 1.48 0.40
C THR A 162 28.53 0.32 -0.59
N ILE A 163 27.40 0.00 -1.20
CA ILE A 163 27.31 -0.98 -2.29
C ILE A 163 26.77 -0.24 -3.51
N THR A 164 27.53 -0.34 -4.63
CA THR A 164 27.17 0.35 -5.86
C THR A 164 27.15 -0.64 -7.03
N ASP A 165 25.97 -0.92 -7.53
CA ASP A 165 25.77 -1.60 -8.81
C ASP A 165 25.70 -0.52 -9.90
N LYS A 166 26.74 -0.43 -10.71
CA LYS A 166 26.80 0.55 -11.80
C LYS A 166 25.85 0.15 -12.91
N THR A 167 25.43 1.13 -13.70
CA THR A 167 24.67 0.84 -14.92
C THR A 167 25.42 -0.16 -15.78
N ARG A 168 24.81 -1.28 -16.10
CA ARG A 168 25.35 -2.37 -16.90
C ARG A 168 24.38 -2.77 -18.01
N GLN A 169 24.87 -3.52 -18.99
CA GLN A 169 24.00 -4.01 -20.07
C GLN A 169 22.96 -4.97 -19.49
N SER A 170 21.71 -4.78 -19.88
CA SER A 170 20.64 -5.71 -19.53
C SER A 170 20.95 -7.09 -20.10
N VAL A 171 20.91 -8.09 -19.24
CA VAL A 171 20.82 -9.49 -19.62
C VAL A 171 19.41 -9.95 -19.25
N ASP A 172 18.78 -10.74 -20.08
CA ASP A 172 17.42 -11.30 -19.83
C ASP A 172 17.49 -12.38 -18.72
N ASP A 173 18.18 -12.09 -17.62
CA ASP A 173 18.38 -13.00 -16.51
C ASP A 173 17.86 -12.33 -15.23
N GLU A 174 16.90 -12.94 -14.58
CA GLU A 174 16.40 -12.54 -13.26
C GLU A 174 17.47 -12.70 -12.17
N ASP A 175 18.44 -13.60 -12.40
CA ASP A 175 19.57 -13.76 -11.51
C ASP A 175 20.44 -12.49 -11.51
N PHE A 176 20.84 -12.08 -10.31
CA PHE A 176 21.69 -10.90 -10.08
C PHE A 176 21.02 -9.56 -10.45
N SER A 177 19.71 -9.50 -10.36
CA SER A 177 18.91 -8.32 -10.71
C SER A 177 18.95 -7.18 -9.67
N SER A 178 19.83 -7.23 -8.68
CA SER A 178 19.94 -6.21 -7.62
C SER A 178 21.38 -5.96 -7.19
N ALA A 179 21.61 -4.85 -6.49
CA ALA A 179 22.95 -4.53 -5.96
C ALA A 179 23.36 -5.49 -4.83
N VAL A 180 22.41 -5.95 -4.02
CA VAL A 180 22.55 -7.07 -3.09
C VAL A 180 21.54 -8.13 -3.49
N TYR A 181 22.03 -9.27 -3.95
CA TYR A 181 21.20 -10.37 -4.44
C TYR A 181 21.42 -11.63 -3.61
N SER A 182 20.33 -12.26 -3.15
CA SER A 182 20.40 -13.52 -2.40
C SER A 182 19.40 -14.55 -2.93
N LYS A 183 19.87 -15.82 -3.03
CA LYS A 183 19.02 -17.01 -3.24
C LYS A 183 18.70 -17.76 -1.94
N ALA A 184 19.05 -17.20 -0.81
CA ALA A 184 18.84 -17.78 0.51
C ALA A 184 18.30 -16.70 1.46
N ASP A 185 17.84 -17.11 2.63
CA ASP A 185 17.48 -16.19 3.70
C ASP A 185 18.55 -15.13 3.90
N LEU A 186 18.13 -13.87 3.87
CA LEU A 186 18.99 -12.71 4.03
C LEU A 186 18.51 -11.87 5.23
N VAL A 187 19.37 -11.75 6.23
CA VAL A 187 19.03 -11.01 7.45
C VAL A 187 20.01 -9.86 7.64
N PHE A 188 19.52 -8.68 8.00
CA PHE A 188 20.33 -7.52 8.36
C PHE A 188 20.18 -7.18 9.85
N ASN A 189 21.31 -6.94 10.51
CA ASN A 189 21.35 -6.43 11.87
C ASN A 189 22.53 -5.46 12.10
N GLY A 190 22.67 -4.94 13.34
CA GLY A 190 23.69 -3.96 13.72
C GLY A 190 23.21 -2.53 13.55
N ASN A 191 24.04 -1.55 14.00
CA ASN A 191 23.63 -0.13 14.04
C ASN A 191 24.42 0.75 13.05
N GLY A 192 25.18 0.14 12.15
CA GLY A 192 25.87 0.85 11.08
C GLY A 192 24.94 1.36 9.99
N THR A 193 25.52 2.02 8.99
CA THR A 193 24.82 2.54 7.82
C THR A 193 25.18 1.74 6.58
N LEU A 194 24.19 1.40 5.78
CA LEU A 194 24.34 0.83 4.45
C LEU A 194 23.75 1.77 3.39
N ASN A 195 24.60 2.28 2.51
CA ASN A 195 24.18 3.00 1.31
C ASN A 195 24.15 2.02 0.13
N VAL A 196 23.03 1.90 -0.56
CA VAL A 196 22.87 1.06 -1.75
C VAL A 196 22.53 1.96 -2.94
N ASN A 197 23.37 1.92 -3.97
CA ASN A 197 23.16 2.63 -5.22
C ASN A 197 23.02 1.60 -6.34
N ALA A 198 21.80 1.24 -6.67
CA ALA A 198 21.49 0.26 -7.69
C ALA A 198 21.20 0.95 -9.03
N GLY A 199 22.24 1.18 -9.80
CA GLY A 199 22.15 1.80 -11.13
C GLY A 199 21.68 0.83 -12.22
N TYR A 200 21.46 -0.44 -11.91
CA TYR A 200 20.97 -1.44 -12.87
C TYR A 200 19.47 -1.72 -12.68
N ARG A 201 19.05 -2.38 -11.61
CA ARG A 201 17.65 -2.73 -11.32
C ARG A 201 17.34 -2.45 -9.84
N ASN A 202 17.17 -3.52 -9.05
CA ASN A 202 16.70 -3.42 -7.69
C ASN A 202 17.81 -3.10 -6.68
N GLY A 203 17.45 -2.56 -5.53
CA GLY A 203 18.39 -2.27 -4.46
C GLY A 203 18.87 -3.54 -3.74
N ILE A 204 18.02 -4.13 -2.93
CA ILE A 204 18.28 -5.36 -2.16
C ILE A 204 17.19 -6.37 -2.50
N LYS A 205 17.58 -7.59 -2.87
CA LYS A 205 16.62 -8.67 -3.20
C LYS A 205 17.07 -9.99 -2.59
N SER A 206 16.17 -10.63 -1.83
CA SER A 206 16.21 -12.06 -1.59
C SER A 206 15.12 -12.77 -2.39
N THR A 207 15.44 -13.93 -2.97
CA THR A 207 14.43 -14.83 -3.57
C THR A 207 13.81 -15.79 -2.56
N ASP A 208 14.18 -15.64 -1.29
CA ASP A 208 13.67 -16.29 -0.11
C ASP A 208 13.25 -15.22 0.90
N ASP A 209 13.34 -15.45 2.22
CA ASP A 209 13.06 -14.43 3.23
C ASP A 209 14.11 -13.30 3.20
N LEU A 210 13.64 -12.05 3.33
CA LEU A 210 14.46 -10.91 3.68
C LEU A 210 13.98 -10.31 4.99
N LYS A 211 14.85 -10.29 6.00
CA LYS A 211 14.51 -9.77 7.33
C LYS A 211 15.47 -8.67 7.77
N VAL A 212 14.95 -7.62 8.39
CA VAL A 212 15.75 -6.55 8.97
C VAL A 212 15.43 -6.40 10.45
N VAL A 213 16.43 -6.60 11.28
CA VAL A 213 16.36 -6.41 12.73
C VAL A 213 16.63 -4.98 13.13
N SER A 214 17.66 -4.35 12.51
CA SER A 214 18.09 -2.98 12.79
C SER A 214 19.08 -2.50 11.71
N GLY A 215 19.42 -1.23 11.73
CA GLY A 215 20.39 -0.58 10.84
C GLY A 215 19.86 0.71 10.23
N THR A 216 20.74 1.42 9.51
CA THR A 216 20.35 2.58 8.71
C THR A 216 20.58 2.28 7.24
N PHE A 217 19.56 2.42 6.43
CA PHE A 217 19.56 2.07 5.01
C PHE A 217 19.23 3.30 4.17
N ASN A 218 20.12 3.67 3.26
CA ASN A 218 19.87 4.69 2.25
C ASN A 218 19.94 4.00 0.88
N ILE A 219 18.81 3.82 0.24
CA ILE A 219 18.68 3.00 -0.96
C ILE A 219 18.19 3.88 -2.11
N THR A 220 18.90 3.80 -3.22
CA THR A 220 18.47 4.37 -4.50
C THR A 220 18.55 3.27 -5.56
N SER A 221 17.44 3.01 -6.24
CA SER A 221 17.32 1.95 -7.24
C SER A 221 16.61 2.44 -8.51
N ASN A 222 16.92 1.80 -9.63
CA ASN A 222 16.24 2.05 -10.89
C ASN A 222 14.89 1.32 -11.01
N GLU A 223 14.73 0.24 -10.26
CA GLU A 223 13.50 -0.52 -10.08
C GLU A 223 13.16 -0.54 -8.57
N ASP A 224 12.81 -1.70 -8.01
CA ASP A 224 12.35 -1.78 -6.63
C ASP A 224 13.48 -1.52 -5.61
N GLY A 225 13.10 -0.97 -4.46
CA GLY A 225 14.05 -0.65 -3.39
C GLY A 225 14.52 -1.89 -2.64
N ILE A 226 13.58 -2.57 -1.97
CA ILE A 226 13.84 -3.78 -1.15
C ILE A 226 12.83 -4.86 -1.51
N ILE A 227 13.31 -6.07 -1.78
CA ILE A 227 12.47 -7.22 -2.12
C ILE A 227 12.82 -8.42 -1.22
N GLY A 228 11.83 -8.94 -0.51
CA GLY A 228 11.87 -10.28 0.07
C GLY A 228 10.79 -11.11 -0.61
N LYS A 229 11.19 -12.09 -1.46
CA LYS A 229 10.21 -12.73 -2.33
C LYS A 229 9.20 -13.59 -1.56
N ASP A 230 9.68 -14.35 -0.57
CA ASP A 230 8.81 -15.17 0.28
C ASP A 230 8.20 -14.33 1.41
N LEU A 231 9.04 -13.55 2.07
CA LEU A 231 8.68 -12.65 3.17
C LEU A 231 9.62 -11.44 3.18
N LEU A 232 9.05 -10.25 3.32
CA LEU A 232 9.78 -9.06 3.74
C LEU A 232 9.40 -8.71 5.18
N GLY A 233 10.30 -8.97 6.13
CA GLY A 233 10.08 -8.75 7.56
C GLY A 233 10.94 -7.63 8.13
N ILE A 234 10.31 -6.56 8.65
CA ILE A 234 11.03 -5.43 9.26
C ILE A 234 10.68 -5.32 10.74
N LYS A 235 11.66 -5.56 11.59
CA LYS A 235 11.51 -5.38 13.04
C LYS A 235 11.73 -3.93 13.45
N ASP A 236 12.81 -3.33 12.97
CA ASP A 236 13.23 -1.96 13.28
C ASP A 236 14.29 -1.51 12.25
N GLY A 237 14.64 -0.24 12.25
CA GLY A 237 15.65 0.36 11.40
C GLY A 237 15.24 1.74 10.90
N LYS A 238 16.18 2.39 10.21
CA LYS A 238 15.91 3.67 9.54
C LYS A 238 16.13 3.52 8.05
N PHE A 239 15.10 3.81 7.27
CA PHE A 239 15.09 3.61 5.83
C PHE A 239 14.82 4.93 5.11
N THR A 240 15.69 5.26 4.16
CA THR A 240 15.44 6.28 3.16
C THR A 240 15.53 5.59 1.79
N ILE A 241 14.39 5.44 1.12
CA ILE A 241 14.27 4.66 -0.12
C ILE A 241 13.81 5.60 -1.24
N LYS A 242 14.54 5.55 -2.36
CA LYS A 242 14.14 6.18 -3.62
C LYS A 242 14.20 5.13 -4.72
N SER A 243 13.05 4.71 -5.20
CA SER A 243 12.90 3.64 -6.19
C SER A 243 12.29 4.14 -7.50
N GLY A 244 12.71 3.51 -8.58
CA GLY A 244 12.12 3.73 -9.91
C GLY A 244 10.85 2.89 -10.16
N SER A 245 10.53 1.96 -9.25
CA SER A 245 9.31 1.17 -9.17
C SER A 245 8.85 1.17 -7.71
N ASP A 246 8.63 0.01 -7.07
CA ASP A 246 8.12 -0.08 -5.72
C ASP A 246 9.19 0.23 -4.65
N GLY A 247 8.78 0.83 -3.55
CA GLY A 247 9.70 1.10 -2.44
C GLY A 247 10.11 -0.19 -1.72
N MET A 248 9.13 -0.93 -1.23
CA MET A 248 9.26 -2.22 -0.57
C MET A 248 8.31 -3.22 -1.22
N LYS A 249 8.80 -4.43 -1.48
CA LYS A 249 8.07 -5.42 -2.27
C LYS A 249 8.21 -6.83 -1.72
N SER A 250 7.11 -7.61 -1.78
CA SER A 250 7.13 -9.05 -1.58
C SER A 250 6.12 -9.70 -2.55
N THR A 251 6.60 -10.54 -3.48
CA THR A 251 5.72 -11.14 -4.48
C THR A 251 6.12 -12.58 -4.76
N TYR A 252 5.19 -13.51 -4.57
CA TYR A 252 5.37 -14.93 -4.85
C TYR A 252 4.18 -15.50 -5.63
N ASP A 253 4.33 -15.67 -6.93
CA ASP A 253 3.24 -15.88 -7.88
C ASP A 253 2.55 -17.26 -7.80
N THR A 254 3.08 -18.22 -7.05
CA THR A 254 2.61 -19.62 -7.09
C THR A 254 2.26 -20.23 -5.75
N ASP A 255 2.54 -19.56 -4.65
CA ASP A 255 2.26 -20.03 -3.29
C ASP A 255 1.66 -18.86 -2.48
N THR A 256 0.37 -18.89 -2.26
CA THR A 256 -0.39 -17.85 -1.55
C THR A 256 -0.08 -17.72 -0.06
N SER A 257 0.70 -18.66 0.52
CA SER A 257 1.22 -18.51 1.89
C SER A 257 2.48 -17.66 1.99
N LYS A 258 3.02 -17.22 0.84
CA LYS A 258 4.22 -16.42 0.67
C LYS A 258 3.89 -15.09 0.01
N GLY A 259 4.90 -14.27 -0.18
CA GLY A 259 4.70 -12.95 -0.79
C GLY A 259 4.16 -11.93 0.20
N ASN A 260 4.50 -12.04 1.48
CA ASN A 260 3.94 -11.23 2.57
C ASN A 260 4.91 -10.15 3.04
N ILE A 261 4.36 -9.09 3.65
CA ILE A 261 5.15 -8.03 4.30
C ILE A 261 4.70 -7.88 5.76
N VAL A 262 5.67 -7.86 6.68
CA VAL A 262 5.43 -7.62 8.12
C VAL A 262 6.32 -6.50 8.62
N ILE A 263 5.72 -5.42 9.12
CA ILE A 263 6.42 -4.27 9.71
C ILE A 263 5.98 -4.14 11.17
N THR A 264 6.93 -4.30 12.11
CA THR A 264 6.66 -4.18 13.54
C THR A 264 7.26 -2.92 14.15
N GLY A 265 8.10 -2.19 13.41
CA GLY A 265 8.75 -0.96 13.85
C GLY A 265 9.60 -0.35 12.75
N GLY A 266 10.36 0.69 13.08
CA GLY A 266 11.25 1.39 12.16
C GLY A 266 10.76 2.78 11.75
N GLU A 267 11.63 3.52 11.09
CA GLU A 267 11.38 4.85 10.53
C GLU A 267 11.62 4.80 9.02
N PHE A 268 10.62 5.14 8.22
CA PHE A 268 10.65 5.01 6.77
C PHE A 268 10.36 6.36 6.10
N ASP A 269 11.20 6.73 5.14
CA ASP A 269 11.00 7.82 4.19
C ASP A 269 11.11 7.22 2.78
N ILE A 270 9.96 6.95 2.18
CA ILE A 270 9.84 6.23 0.90
C ILE A 270 9.36 7.19 -0.18
N THR A 271 10.13 7.26 -1.25
CA THR A 271 9.72 7.89 -2.51
C THR A 271 9.79 6.85 -3.61
N ALA A 272 8.66 6.41 -4.10
CA ALA A 272 8.52 5.37 -5.13
C ALA A 272 7.85 5.93 -6.38
N SER A 273 8.21 5.39 -7.55
CA SER A 273 7.55 5.79 -8.80
C SER A 273 6.29 4.99 -9.08
N ASN A 274 6.15 3.83 -8.47
CA ASN A 274 4.96 2.97 -8.38
C ASN A 274 4.52 2.95 -6.91
N ASP A 275 4.38 1.81 -6.27
CA ASP A 275 3.85 1.70 -4.92
C ASP A 275 4.89 1.98 -3.83
N GLY A 276 4.44 2.57 -2.74
CA GLY A 276 5.30 2.73 -1.56
C GLY A 276 5.66 1.38 -0.94
N VAL A 277 4.66 0.55 -0.70
CA VAL A 277 4.75 -0.81 -0.15
C VAL A 277 3.77 -1.69 -0.91
N HIS A 278 4.24 -2.77 -1.53
CA HIS A 278 3.41 -3.68 -2.32
C HIS A 278 3.69 -5.16 -2.03
N CYS A 279 2.65 -5.97 -1.88
CA CYS A 279 2.79 -7.43 -1.90
C CYS A 279 1.58 -8.12 -2.55
N ASN A 280 1.80 -9.33 -3.07
CA ASN A 280 0.72 -10.15 -3.60
C ASN A 280 0.14 -11.16 -2.58
N GLY A 281 0.44 -11.01 -1.34
CA GLY A 281 -0.15 -11.70 -0.21
C GLY A 281 -0.69 -10.71 0.81
N ASP A 282 -0.34 -10.92 2.07
CA ASP A 282 -0.81 -10.12 3.21
C ASP A 282 0.22 -9.06 3.64
N ILE A 283 -0.26 -7.88 4.03
CA ILE A 283 0.53 -6.86 4.73
C ILE A 283 0.04 -6.73 6.17
N LEU A 284 0.98 -6.82 7.11
CA LEU A 284 0.75 -6.50 8.51
C LEU A 284 1.67 -5.37 8.97
N ILE A 285 1.09 -4.24 9.39
CA ILE A 285 1.79 -3.12 10.02
C ILE A 285 1.33 -3.02 11.46
N SER A 286 2.17 -3.42 12.40
CA SER A 286 1.86 -3.33 13.84
C SER A 286 2.60 -2.22 14.57
N GLY A 287 3.46 -1.48 13.87
CA GLY A 287 4.19 -0.34 14.40
C GLY A 287 5.09 0.32 13.35
N GLY A 288 5.88 1.29 13.79
CA GLY A 288 6.75 2.07 12.91
C GLY A 288 6.16 3.41 12.50
N ASN A 289 6.98 4.22 11.83
CA ASN A 289 6.60 5.51 11.28
C ASN A 289 6.92 5.52 9.79
N LEU A 290 5.90 5.43 8.96
CA LEU A 290 6.02 5.39 7.51
C LEU A 290 5.63 6.76 6.94
N THR A 291 6.56 7.40 6.22
CA THR A 291 6.28 8.56 5.38
C THR A 291 6.45 8.13 3.93
N ILE A 292 5.38 8.21 3.15
CA ILE A 292 5.32 7.66 1.80
C ILE A 292 4.93 8.75 0.80
N SER A 293 5.62 8.75 -0.34
CA SER A 293 5.22 9.46 -1.55
C SER A 293 5.40 8.51 -2.74
N SER A 294 4.32 8.08 -3.33
CA SER A 294 4.27 7.10 -4.43
C SER A 294 3.67 7.71 -5.70
N GLY A 295 3.93 7.04 -6.81
CA GLY A 295 3.33 7.39 -8.11
C GLY A 295 1.99 6.71 -8.32
N ASP A 296 1.85 5.52 -7.75
CA ASP A 296 0.65 4.70 -7.66
C ASP A 296 0.26 4.59 -6.19
N ASP A 297 0.15 3.40 -5.59
CA ASP A 297 -0.46 3.27 -4.28
C ASP A 297 0.51 3.54 -3.12
N GLY A 298 -0.06 4.01 -2.02
CA GLY A 298 0.71 4.18 -0.79
C GLY A 298 1.12 2.83 -0.19
N VAL A 299 0.14 1.99 0.09
CA VAL A 299 0.29 0.62 0.59
C VAL A 299 -0.73 -0.28 -0.07
N HIS A 300 -0.28 -1.27 -0.83
CA HIS A 300 -1.10 -2.20 -1.61
C HIS A 300 -0.83 -3.65 -1.22
N ALA A 301 -1.87 -4.38 -0.85
CA ALA A 301 -1.85 -5.82 -0.65
C ALA A 301 -2.87 -6.48 -1.60
N ASP A 302 -2.45 -7.44 -2.43
CA ASP A 302 -3.39 -8.16 -3.30
C ASP A 302 -4.44 -8.97 -2.50
N ASP A 303 -4.23 -9.23 -1.19
CA ASP A 303 -5.16 -9.96 -0.33
C ASP A 303 -5.52 -9.12 0.93
N ASN A 304 -4.84 -9.31 2.05
CA ASN A 304 -5.23 -8.65 3.30
C ASN A 304 -4.24 -7.52 3.68
N LEU A 305 -4.77 -6.36 4.01
CA LEU A 305 -4.02 -5.26 4.62
C LEU A 305 -4.51 -5.03 6.05
N GLN A 306 -3.65 -5.30 7.04
CA GLN A 306 -3.96 -5.07 8.45
C GLN A 306 -3.01 -4.02 9.05
N VAL A 307 -3.59 -3.03 9.73
CA VAL A 307 -2.86 -2.03 10.52
C VAL A 307 -3.29 -2.15 11.98
N ASP A 308 -2.36 -2.58 12.84
CA ASP A 308 -2.56 -2.74 14.29
C ASP A 308 -2.02 -1.55 15.09
N GLY A 309 -1.25 -0.65 14.43
CA GLY A 309 -0.68 0.52 15.06
C GLY A 309 0.40 1.19 14.21
N GLY A 310 1.09 2.17 14.81
CA GLY A 310 2.11 2.96 14.14
C GLY A 310 1.56 4.26 13.55
N THR A 311 2.40 4.94 12.77
CA THR A 311 2.04 6.15 12.02
C THR A 311 2.25 5.90 10.53
N ILE A 312 1.22 6.11 9.73
CA ILE A 312 1.28 6.00 8.27
C ILE A 312 0.88 7.36 7.70
N ASP A 313 1.84 8.05 7.09
CA ASP A 313 1.68 9.39 6.54
C ASP A 313 1.96 9.37 5.04
N ILE A 314 0.93 9.12 4.24
CA ILE A 314 0.99 9.10 2.79
C ILE A 314 0.77 10.52 2.29
N LYS A 315 1.87 11.15 1.87
CA LYS A 315 1.91 12.54 1.44
C LYS A 315 1.36 12.75 0.03
N LYS A 316 1.48 11.71 -0.79
CA LYS A 316 1.02 11.70 -2.16
C LYS A 316 0.97 10.25 -2.66
N CYS A 317 -0.11 9.90 -3.35
CA CYS A 317 -0.30 8.62 -4.04
C CYS A 317 -1.39 8.76 -5.12
N CYS A 318 -1.65 7.69 -5.87
CA CYS A 318 -2.90 7.51 -6.60
C CYS A 318 -3.96 7.07 -5.60
N GLU A 319 -3.86 5.86 -5.06
CA GLU A 319 -4.69 5.33 -3.99
C GLU A 319 -3.90 5.19 -2.68
N GLY A 320 -4.59 5.39 -1.55
CA GLY A 320 -3.87 5.45 -0.27
C GLY A 320 -3.55 4.08 0.30
N LEU A 321 -4.56 3.35 0.70
CA LEU A 321 -4.49 1.97 1.17
C LEU A 321 -5.37 1.12 0.28
N GLU A 322 -4.81 0.06 -0.31
CA GLU A 322 -5.54 -0.87 -1.17
C GLU A 322 -5.41 -2.31 -0.68
N GLY A 323 -6.50 -3.09 -0.86
CA GLY A 323 -6.53 -4.52 -0.55
C GLY A 323 -7.94 -5.09 -0.59
N VAL A 324 -8.07 -6.43 -0.69
CA VAL A 324 -9.39 -7.10 -0.67
C VAL A 324 -10.04 -6.97 0.70
N HIS A 325 -9.26 -7.22 1.76
CA HIS A 325 -9.70 -7.01 3.13
C HIS A 325 -8.79 -6.01 3.82
N ILE A 326 -9.33 -4.85 4.13
CA ILE A 326 -8.59 -3.83 4.89
C ILE A 326 -9.11 -3.80 6.31
N THR A 327 -8.22 -4.02 7.29
CA THR A 327 -8.55 -3.98 8.72
C THR A 327 -7.68 -2.97 9.44
N LEU A 328 -8.28 -1.91 9.95
CA LEU A 328 -7.61 -0.85 10.71
C LEU A 328 -7.99 -1.00 12.19
N ASN A 329 -7.09 -1.60 12.98
CA ASN A 329 -7.32 -1.85 14.40
C ASN A 329 -6.94 -0.65 15.27
N ASP A 330 -5.83 0.03 14.92
CA ASP A 330 -5.33 1.24 15.58
C ASP A 330 -4.33 1.95 14.65
N GLY A 331 -3.75 3.08 15.08
CA GLY A 331 -2.73 3.83 14.38
C GLY A 331 -3.16 5.27 14.08
N ASP A 332 -2.15 6.08 13.72
CA ASP A 332 -2.34 7.44 13.20
C ASP A 332 -2.11 7.42 11.69
N ILE A 333 -3.19 7.40 10.91
CA ILE A 333 -3.16 7.26 9.45
C ILE A 333 -3.58 8.56 8.80
N SER A 334 -2.73 9.10 7.93
CA SER A 334 -2.98 10.32 7.16
C SER A 334 -2.70 10.06 5.68
N ILE A 335 -3.69 10.30 4.83
CA ILE A 335 -3.65 9.98 3.41
C ILE A 335 -3.98 11.23 2.59
N VAL A 336 -3.15 11.51 1.59
CA VAL A 336 -3.42 12.46 0.52
C VAL A 336 -3.33 11.73 -0.81
N ALA A 337 -4.48 11.36 -1.37
CA ALA A 337 -4.61 10.63 -2.61
C ALA A 337 -5.13 11.52 -3.75
N SER A 338 -4.70 11.23 -4.98
CA SER A 338 -5.21 11.88 -6.17
C SER A 338 -6.47 11.22 -6.72
N ASP A 339 -6.65 9.95 -6.39
CA ASP A 339 -7.84 9.13 -6.61
C ASP A 339 -8.38 8.71 -5.24
N ASP A 340 -8.55 7.43 -4.95
CA ASP A 340 -9.25 6.96 -3.77
C ASP A 340 -8.37 6.97 -2.51
N GLY A 341 -9.02 7.26 -1.37
CA GLY A 341 -8.30 7.33 -0.11
C GLY A 341 -7.99 5.96 0.48
N ILE A 342 -9.00 5.14 0.66
CA ILE A 342 -8.92 3.74 1.08
C ILE A 342 -9.82 2.96 0.14
N ASN A 343 -9.24 2.00 -0.59
CA ASN A 343 -9.91 1.20 -1.60
C ASN A 343 -9.91 -0.28 -1.21
N ALA A 344 -11.07 -0.82 -0.81
CA ALA A 344 -11.23 -2.25 -0.62
C ALA A 344 -11.81 -2.87 -1.91
N ALA A 345 -10.95 -3.55 -2.68
CA ALA A 345 -11.28 -4.10 -3.99
C ALA A 345 -10.56 -5.44 -4.22
N ASP A 346 -11.17 -6.33 -5.02
CA ASP A 346 -10.59 -7.65 -5.36
C ASP A 346 -9.80 -7.67 -6.68
N GLY A 347 -9.50 -6.49 -7.25
CA GLY A 347 -8.80 -6.36 -8.54
C GLY A 347 -9.60 -6.89 -9.75
N SER A 348 -10.78 -7.47 -9.54
CA SER A 348 -11.62 -8.01 -10.62
C SER A 348 -12.58 -6.98 -11.22
N SER A 349 -12.84 -5.89 -10.52
CA SER A 349 -13.65 -4.78 -10.99
C SER A 349 -12.81 -3.83 -11.83
N SER A 350 -12.91 -3.97 -13.15
CA SER A 350 -12.29 -3.07 -14.14
C SER A 350 -12.99 -1.69 -14.16
N SER A 351 -12.98 -0.95 -13.07
CA SER A 351 -13.48 0.43 -13.01
C SER A 351 -12.36 1.48 -13.01
N GLY A 352 -11.10 1.06 -13.06
CA GLY A 352 -9.99 1.98 -13.28
C GLY A 352 -9.86 2.36 -14.76
N MET A 353 -10.30 3.54 -15.17
CA MET A 353 -9.87 4.14 -16.43
C MET A 353 -8.38 4.51 -16.33
N GLY A 354 -7.50 3.53 -16.40
CA GLY A 354 -6.08 3.73 -16.67
C GLY A 354 -5.89 4.45 -18.00
N MET A 355 -5.44 5.68 -17.97
CA MET A 355 -5.06 6.45 -19.14
C MET A 355 -3.80 5.85 -19.76
N GLY A 356 -3.95 4.93 -20.71
CA GLY A 356 -2.82 4.41 -21.46
C GLY A 356 -3.16 3.40 -22.53
N GLY A 357 -3.61 3.86 -23.72
CA GLY A 357 -3.70 2.98 -24.87
C GLY A 357 -4.56 3.49 -26.02
N PHE A 358 -4.03 4.38 -26.85
CA PHE A 358 -4.61 4.67 -28.16
C PHE A 358 -4.56 3.43 -29.07
N GLY A 359 -5.70 2.75 -29.22
CA GLY A 359 -5.88 1.69 -30.20
C GLY A 359 -7.31 1.68 -30.69
N GLY A 360 -7.56 2.26 -31.87
CA GLY A 360 -8.90 2.43 -32.44
C GLY A 360 -9.62 1.12 -32.76
N GLY A 361 -10.91 1.08 -32.45
CA GLY A 361 -11.84 0.05 -32.92
C GLY A 361 -13.28 0.51 -32.71
N GLN A 362 -13.96 0.78 -33.80
CA GLN A 362 -15.35 1.23 -33.90
C GLN A 362 -16.38 0.23 -33.40
N ASN A 363 -17.46 0.76 -32.85
CA ASN A 363 -18.82 0.22 -32.78
C ASN A 363 -19.18 -0.74 -31.65
N GLY A 364 -20.03 -0.27 -30.76
CA GLY A 364 -20.85 -1.16 -29.94
C GLY A 364 -21.63 -0.43 -28.85
N GLY A 365 -22.84 -0.10 -29.13
CA GLY A 365 -24.06 -0.04 -28.28
C GLY A 365 -23.93 0.43 -26.84
N PHE A 366 -24.64 1.53 -26.54
CA PHE A 366 -25.09 1.86 -25.17
C PHE A 366 -25.86 0.65 -24.60
N GLY A 367 -25.19 -0.19 -23.83
CA GLY A 367 -25.80 -1.16 -22.93
C GLY A 367 -25.84 -0.55 -21.55
N GLY A 368 -27.03 -0.48 -20.93
CA GLY A 368 -27.21 -0.01 -19.56
C GLY A 368 -26.30 -0.82 -18.63
N GLY A 369 -25.59 -0.11 -17.73
CA GLY A 369 -24.78 -0.70 -16.69
C GLY A 369 -25.61 -1.72 -15.91
N GLN A 370 -25.14 -2.96 -15.86
CA GLN A 370 -25.55 -3.87 -14.79
C GLN A 370 -24.97 -3.25 -13.51
N ALA A 371 -25.82 -3.09 -12.51
CA ALA A 371 -25.37 -2.84 -11.17
C ALA A 371 -24.32 -3.90 -10.83
N SER A 372 -23.12 -3.48 -10.43
CA SER A 372 -22.10 -4.37 -9.90
C SER A 372 -22.74 -5.20 -8.77
N SER A 373 -22.54 -6.49 -8.77
CA SER A 373 -22.97 -7.32 -7.65
C SER A 373 -21.97 -7.12 -6.55
N SER A 374 -22.36 -6.53 -5.40
CA SER A 374 -21.48 -6.44 -4.22
C SER A 374 -20.78 -7.78 -3.97
N ASP A 375 -19.47 -7.78 -3.95
CA ASP A 375 -18.73 -8.95 -3.51
C ASP A 375 -18.72 -8.99 -1.98
N SER A 376 -19.42 -9.98 -1.43
CA SER A 376 -19.49 -10.13 0.03
C SER A 376 -18.15 -10.55 0.66
N SER A 377 -17.16 -10.88 -0.14
CA SER A 377 -15.80 -11.17 0.32
C SER A 377 -14.96 -9.92 0.53
N VAL A 378 -15.27 -8.81 -0.17
CA VAL A 378 -14.54 -7.53 -0.02
C VAL A 378 -15.02 -6.78 1.22
N LEU A 379 -14.08 -6.29 2.04
CA LEU A 379 -14.44 -5.70 3.33
C LEU A 379 -13.42 -4.66 3.83
N LEU A 380 -13.91 -3.47 4.12
CA LEU A 380 -13.20 -2.49 4.94
C LEU A 380 -13.71 -2.53 6.38
N THR A 381 -12.83 -2.86 7.33
CA THR A 381 -13.14 -2.87 8.78
C THR A 381 -12.32 -1.82 9.51
N ILE A 382 -12.98 -0.90 10.22
CA ILE A 382 -12.34 0.12 11.06
C ILE A 382 -12.70 -0.15 12.52
N ASN A 383 -11.74 -0.66 13.30
CA ASN A 383 -11.91 -0.96 14.71
C ASN A 383 -11.42 0.16 15.64
N GLY A 384 -10.44 0.97 15.17
CA GLY A 384 -9.82 2.00 15.98
C GLY A 384 -8.98 2.99 15.16
N GLY A 385 -8.10 3.71 15.84
CA GLY A 385 -7.14 4.63 15.24
C GLY A 385 -7.69 6.03 14.96
N ASN A 386 -6.79 6.91 14.51
CA ASN A 386 -7.10 8.26 13.99
C ASN A 386 -6.81 8.25 12.49
N ILE A 387 -7.84 8.34 11.70
CA ILE A 387 -7.77 8.18 10.24
C ILE A 387 -8.18 9.49 9.60
N PHE A 388 -7.27 10.09 8.86
CA PHE A 388 -7.49 11.28 8.05
C PHE A 388 -7.29 10.95 6.58
N VAL A 389 -8.30 11.19 5.77
CA VAL A 389 -8.27 10.96 4.32
C VAL A 389 -8.58 12.26 3.59
N ASN A 390 -7.77 12.58 2.60
CA ASN A 390 -7.98 13.68 1.65
C ASN A 390 -7.84 13.14 0.23
N ALA A 391 -8.94 12.68 -0.35
CA ALA A 391 -9.00 11.95 -1.62
C ALA A 391 -9.51 12.83 -2.77
N GLY A 392 -8.97 12.63 -3.96
CA GLY A 392 -9.44 13.27 -5.20
C GLY A 392 -10.64 12.55 -5.81
N GLY A 393 -10.63 11.21 -5.74
CA GLY A 393 -11.72 10.27 -5.97
C GLY A 393 -12.48 9.98 -4.68
N ASP A 394 -12.89 8.72 -4.48
CA ASP A 394 -13.68 8.33 -3.33
C ASP A 394 -12.86 8.34 -2.03
N GLY A 395 -13.50 8.75 -0.95
CA GLY A 395 -12.78 8.86 0.33
C GLY A 395 -12.53 7.52 0.99
N LEU A 396 -13.61 6.79 1.26
CA LEU A 396 -13.61 5.37 1.61
C LEU A 396 -14.39 4.66 0.52
N ASP A 397 -13.71 3.82 -0.22
CA ASP A 397 -14.30 2.97 -1.25
C ASP A 397 -14.28 1.49 -0.83
N SER A 398 -15.35 0.77 -1.14
CA SER A 398 -15.40 -0.67 -1.00
C SER A 398 -16.35 -1.30 -2.02
N ASN A 399 -15.82 -2.15 -2.87
CA ASN A 399 -16.64 -3.01 -3.75
C ASN A 399 -17.49 -4.04 -2.96
N GLY A 400 -17.43 -4.00 -1.63
CA GLY A 400 -18.16 -4.85 -0.72
C GLY A 400 -18.79 -4.10 0.43
N ASN A 401 -18.41 -4.43 1.65
CA ASN A 401 -18.98 -3.84 2.85
C ASN A 401 -17.98 -2.94 3.58
N ILE A 402 -18.50 -1.95 4.31
CA ILE A 402 -17.74 -1.17 5.28
C ILE A 402 -18.32 -1.40 6.68
N VAL A 403 -17.48 -1.74 7.64
CA VAL A 403 -17.85 -1.89 9.05
C VAL A 403 -16.96 -1.00 9.92
N MET A 404 -17.56 0.00 10.56
CA MET A 404 -16.87 0.88 11.50
C MET A 404 -17.28 0.53 12.93
N ASN A 405 -16.39 -0.07 13.70
CA ASN A 405 -16.60 -0.45 15.10
C ASN A 405 -16.07 0.61 16.08
N GLY A 406 -15.14 1.45 15.64
CA GLY A 406 -14.48 2.45 16.46
C GLY A 406 -13.68 3.46 15.63
N GLY A 407 -12.73 4.14 16.27
CA GLY A 407 -11.83 5.10 15.63
C GLY A 407 -12.40 6.49 15.46
N ASN A 408 -11.54 7.42 15.06
CA ASN A 408 -11.86 8.80 14.68
C ASN A 408 -11.55 8.97 13.20
N VAL A 409 -12.55 8.99 12.37
CA VAL A 409 -12.41 9.03 10.91
C VAL A 409 -12.84 10.39 10.40
N THR A 410 -11.94 11.06 9.69
CA THR A 410 -12.22 12.32 8.99
C THR A 410 -11.88 12.16 7.52
N VAL A 411 -12.86 12.36 6.67
CA VAL A 411 -12.73 12.25 5.20
C VAL A 411 -13.01 13.60 4.56
N ILE A 412 -12.09 14.05 3.72
CA ILE A 412 -12.28 15.14 2.78
C ILE A 412 -12.26 14.52 1.38
N GLY A 413 -13.42 14.19 0.90
CA GLY A 413 -13.63 13.53 -0.38
C GLY A 413 -13.56 14.48 -1.58
N PRO A 414 -14.06 14.05 -2.74
CA PRO A 414 -14.01 14.77 -4.00
C PRO A 414 -14.84 16.05 -4.00
N THR A 415 -14.50 16.94 -4.92
CA THR A 415 -15.29 18.14 -5.21
C THR A 415 -16.12 18.00 -6.48
N SER A 416 -15.88 16.95 -7.26
CA SER A 416 -16.66 16.57 -8.46
C SER A 416 -17.88 15.76 -8.05
N ASP A 417 -18.91 15.74 -8.89
CA ASP A 417 -20.14 14.95 -8.65
C ASP A 417 -20.03 13.53 -9.26
N GLY A 418 -18.85 13.12 -9.75
CA GLY A 418 -18.58 11.78 -10.27
C GLY A 418 -18.22 10.77 -9.19
N ASP A 419 -17.71 11.27 -8.07
CA ASP A 419 -17.20 10.51 -6.95
C ASP A 419 -17.78 11.04 -5.64
N THR A 420 -17.58 10.34 -4.51
CA THR A 420 -18.18 10.67 -3.21
C THR A 420 -17.19 10.52 -2.05
N ALA A 421 -17.55 11.05 -0.87
CA ALA A 421 -16.71 10.85 0.31
C ALA A 421 -16.76 9.40 0.85
N LEU A 422 -17.85 8.68 0.55
CA LEU A 422 -18.06 7.28 0.93
C LEU A 422 -18.72 6.58 -0.25
N ASP A 423 -18.10 5.53 -0.79
CA ASP A 423 -18.67 4.63 -1.80
C ASP A 423 -18.64 3.18 -1.30
N PHE A 424 -19.70 2.42 -1.54
CA PHE A 424 -19.77 1.01 -1.14
C PHE A 424 -20.87 0.26 -1.89
N ASP A 425 -20.50 -0.82 -2.52
CA ASP A 425 -21.44 -1.70 -3.25
C ASP A 425 -22.37 -2.50 -2.32
N GLY A 426 -21.93 -2.73 -1.07
CA GLY A 426 -22.66 -3.52 -0.08
C GLY A 426 -23.37 -2.69 0.98
N ALA A 427 -22.97 -2.85 2.22
CA ALA A 427 -23.53 -2.14 3.37
C ALA A 427 -22.46 -1.41 4.17
N PHE A 428 -22.70 -0.18 4.54
CA PHE A 428 -21.91 0.51 5.54
C PHE A 428 -22.62 0.49 6.90
N THR A 429 -22.05 -0.27 7.85
CA THR A 429 -22.55 -0.39 9.22
C THR A 429 -21.65 0.33 10.20
N ILE A 430 -22.20 1.29 10.95
CA ILE A 430 -21.47 2.03 11.98
C ILE A 430 -21.91 1.53 13.36
N ASN A 431 -21.01 0.87 14.09
CA ASN A 431 -21.23 0.36 15.44
C ASN A 431 -20.67 1.27 16.53
N GLY A 432 -19.70 2.15 16.20
CA GLY A 432 -19.06 3.05 17.15
C GLY A 432 -18.08 4.01 16.50
N GLY A 433 -17.34 4.78 17.32
CA GLY A 433 -16.37 5.75 16.87
C GLY A 433 -16.93 7.13 16.59
N VAL A 434 -16.24 7.90 15.78
CA VAL A 434 -16.61 9.23 15.28
C VAL A 434 -16.32 9.31 13.80
N LEU A 435 -17.31 9.69 13.00
CA LEU A 435 -17.16 9.89 11.56
C LEU A 435 -17.51 11.33 11.18
N MET A 436 -16.64 11.97 10.42
CA MET A 436 -16.90 13.22 9.72
C MET A 436 -16.45 13.06 8.27
N ALA A 437 -17.38 12.98 7.33
CA ALA A 437 -17.08 12.89 5.91
C ALA A 437 -17.70 14.07 5.16
N PHE A 438 -16.91 14.73 4.32
CA PHE A 438 -17.28 15.90 3.55
C PHE A 438 -16.92 15.68 2.08
N GLY A 439 -17.79 16.01 1.15
CA GLY A 439 -17.52 15.81 -0.26
C GLY A 439 -18.57 16.45 -1.16
N SER A 440 -18.65 15.97 -2.39
CA SER A 440 -19.69 16.33 -3.35
C SER A 440 -21.08 15.90 -2.86
N SER A 441 -22.10 16.28 -3.56
CA SER A 441 -23.48 15.82 -3.29
C SER A 441 -24.07 15.00 -4.45
N GLY A 442 -23.29 14.78 -5.51
CA GLY A 442 -23.79 14.14 -6.74
C GLY A 442 -24.05 12.65 -6.58
N MET A 443 -23.10 11.92 -6.03
CA MET A 443 -23.20 10.48 -5.76
C MET A 443 -23.25 10.18 -4.26
N LEU A 444 -23.80 11.10 -3.46
CA LEU A 444 -23.85 11.00 -2.01
C LEU A 444 -24.53 9.71 -1.54
N GLU A 445 -23.75 8.82 -0.95
CA GLU A 445 -24.22 7.59 -0.32
C GLU A 445 -24.56 7.78 1.16
N THR A 446 -25.40 6.91 1.66
CA THR A 446 -25.92 6.98 3.02
C THR A 446 -25.58 5.69 3.76
N PRO A 447 -24.87 5.74 4.91
CA PRO A 447 -24.63 4.54 5.71
C PRO A 447 -25.91 3.74 5.94
N THR A 448 -25.82 2.42 5.79
CA THR A 448 -26.96 1.50 5.84
C THR A 448 -27.55 1.43 7.25
N SER A 449 -26.70 1.48 8.28
CA SER A 449 -27.13 1.42 9.67
C SER A 449 -26.13 2.12 10.61
N ALA A 450 -26.64 2.61 11.74
CA ALA A 450 -25.82 3.14 12.82
C ALA A 450 -26.34 2.63 14.17
N GLN A 451 -25.43 2.28 15.08
CA GLN A 451 -25.72 1.79 16.42
C GLN A 451 -24.98 2.63 17.46
N ASN A 452 -25.40 2.57 18.71
CA ASN A 452 -24.78 3.29 19.85
C ASN A 452 -24.72 4.82 19.71
N GLY A 453 -25.24 5.36 18.63
CA GLY A 453 -25.31 6.77 18.26
C GLY A 453 -26.19 6.94 17.04
N CYS A 454 -26.15 8.13 16.43
CA CYS A 454 -26.89 8.38 15.20
C CYS A 454 -25.99 9.04 14.15
N CYS A 455 -26.30 8.77 12.89
CA CYS A 455 -25.69 9.40 11.74
C CYS A 455 -26.64 10.46 11.16
N ILE A 456 -26.08 11.61 10.79
CA ILE A 456 -26.76 12.65 10.03
C ILE A 456 -26.07 12.76 8.67
N VAL A 457 -26.84 12.62 7.60
CA VAL A 457 -26.42 12.84 6.22
C VAL A 457 -27.14 14.07 5.70
N THR A 458 -26.42 15.11 5.29
CA THR A 458 -27.05 16.36 4.87
C THR A 458 -26.38 16.96 3.64
N THR A 459 -27.17 17.50 2.73
CA THR A 459 -26.71 18.37 1.65
C THR A 459 -26.73 19.82 2.11
N LEU A 460 -25.72 20.58 1.73
CA LEU A 460 -25.46 21.92 2.24
C LEU A 460 -25.52 23.00 1.15
N GLY A 461 -25.59 22.59 -0.14
CA GLY A 461 -25.18 23.43 -1.25
C GLY A 461 -23.66 23.64 -1.22
N THR A 462 -23.10 24.27 -2.21
CA THR A 462 -21.66 24.45 -2.29
C THR A 462 -21.15 25.35 -1.16
N VAL A 463 -20.34 24.79 -0.28
CA VAL A 463 -19.61 25.49 0.79
C VAL A 463 -18.15 25.65 0.37
N SER A 464 -17.62 26.86 0.49
CA SER A 464 -16.23 27.13 0.06
C SER A 464 -15.22 26.47 0.99
N ALA A 465 -14.09 26.06 0.43
CA ALA A 465 -12.93 25.60 1.19
C ALA A 465 -12.59 26.52 2.35
N ASN A 466 -12.09 25.94 3.42
CA ASN A 466 -11.74 26.63 4.67
C ASN A 466 -12.93 27.32 5.39
N SER A 467 -14.17 26.95 5.06
CA SER A 467 -15.35 27.34 5.81
C SER A 467 -15.67 26.25 6.83
N ALA A 468 -15.78 26.64 8.10
CA ALA A 468 -16.04 25.69 9.17
C ALA A 468 -17.43 25.05 9.04
N PHE A 469 -17.48 23.74 9.26
CA PHE A 469 -18.67 22.97 9.58
C PHE A 469 -18.81 22.86 11.10
N SER A 470 -20.01 22.95 11.62
CA SER A 470 -20.30 22.74 13.03
C SER A 470 -21.69 22.12 13.21
N LEU A 471 -21.77 21.10 14.06
CA LEU A 471 -23.00 20.48 14.55
C LEU A 471 -23.20 20.88 16.01
N MET A 472 -24.30 21.55 16.33
CA MET A 472 -24.62 22.04 17.68
C MET A 472 -25.94 21.41 18.19
N ASP A 473 -25.99 21.13 19.48
CA ASP A 473 -27.23 20.72 20.15
C ASP A 473 -28.23 21.88 20.30
N SER A 474 -29.42 21.60 20.81
CA SER A 474 -30.47 22.61 21.06
C SER A 474 -30.08 23.65 22.12
N SER A 475 -29.08 23.42 22.91
CA SER A 475 -28.54 24.35 23.91
C SER A 475 -27.40 25.22 23.35
N GLY A 476 -26.97 24.98 22.11
CA GLY A 476 -25.89 25.68 21.43
C GLY A 476 -24.48 25.10 21.73
N ASN A 477 -24.40 23.93 22.38
CA ASN A 477 -23.12 23.27 22.58
C ASN A 477 -22.67 22.62 21.26
N VAL A 478 -21.39 22.80 20.90
CA VAL A 478 -20.79 22.17 19.73
C VAL A 478 -20.55 20.70 20.03
N ILE A 479 -21.19 19.81 19.26
CA ILE A 479 -20.99 18.35 19.31
C ILE A 479 -19.82 17.96 18.43
N MET A 480 -19.75 18.49 17.19
CA MET A 480 -18.69 18.20 16.23
C MET A 480 -18.37 19.48 15.44
N SER A 481 -17.12 19.67 15.10
CA SER A 481 -16.70 20.79 14.25
C SER A 481 -15.44 20.42 13.48
N TYR A 482 -15.41 20.77 12.19
CA TYR A 482 -14.24 20.60 11.32
C TYR A 482 -14.19 21.72 10.26
N THR A 483 -13.01 21.96 9.71
CA THR A 483 -12.82 22.96 8.65
C THR A 483 -12.19 22.28 7.43
N PRO A 484 -13.02 21.80 6.47
CA PRO A 484 -12.53 21.13 5.28
C PRO A 484 -11.65 22.07 4.43
N THR A 485 -10.55 21.55 3.92
CA THR A 485 -9.60 22.29 3.07
C THR A 485 -10.03 22.39 1.61
N LYS A 486 -11.03 21.60 1.21
CA LYS A 486 -11.66 21.62 -0.11
C LYS A 486 -13.07 22.24 -0.04
N ASN A 487 -13.64 22.59 -1.19
CA ASN A 487 -15.08 22.86 -1.29
C ASN A 487 -15.84 21.57 -0.96
N TYR A 488 -17.00 21.71 -0.35
CA TYR A 488 -17.87 20.58 -0.05
C TYR A 488 -19.34 20.97 -0.21
N ALA A 489 -20.18 20.00 -0.52
CA ALA A 489 -21.61 20.19 -0.72
C ALA A 489 -22.47 19.25 0.13
N SER A 490 -21.83 18.29 0.79
CA SER A 490 -22.47 17.34 1.70
C SER A 490 -21.63 17.16 2.97
N ALA A 491 -22.29 16.67 4.01
CA ALA A 491 -21.64 16.20 5.24
C ALA A 491 -22.35 14.95 5.76
N ILE A 492 -21.54 13.95 6.12
CA ILE A 492 -21.97 12.73 6.82
C ILE A 492 -21.27 12.75 8.16
N VAL A 493 -22.04 12.79 9.24
CA VAL A 493 -21.46 12.86 10.59
C VAL A 493 -22.13 11.84 11.51
N TYR A 494 -21.29 11.11 12.25
CA TYR A 494 -21.74 10.14 13.25
C TYR A 494 -20.98 10.34 14.56
N SER A 495 -21.71 10.24 15.66
CA SER A 495 -21.14 10.19 17.01
C SER A 495 -22.15 9.55 17.97
N SER A 496 -21.63 8.95 19.05
CA SER A 496 -22.45 8.50 20.16
C SER A 496 -23.19 9.65 20.88
N ASP A 497 -22.78 10.91 20.68
CA ASP A 497 -23.44 12.09 21.26
C ASP A 497 -24.63 12.58 20.44
N ILE A 498 -24.77 12.12 19.19
CA ILE A 498 -25.96 12.39 18.37
C ILE A 498 -27.06 11.41 18.78
N LYS A 499 -28.18 11.94 19.26
CA LYS A 499 -29.29 11.17 19.86
C LYS A 499 -30.55 11.22 19.02
N ASN A 500 -31.22 10.08 18.88
CA ASN A 500 -32.54 10.00 18.26
C ASN A 500 -33.56 10.82 19.05
N GLY A 501 -34.46 11.52 18.36
CA GLY A 501 -35.46 12.43 18.92
C GLY A 501 -34.94 13.83 19.23
N SER A 502 -33.64 14.10 19.11
CA SER A 502 -33.03 15.41 19.35
C SER A 502 -32.95 16.25 18.09
N THR A 503 -32.95 17.57 18.25
CA THR A 503 -32.78 18.52 17.16
C THR A 503 -31.42 19.18 17.25
N TYR A 504 -30.71 19.22 16.14
CA TYR A 504 -29.38 19.79 16.00
C TYR A 504 -29.40 20.94 14.99
N THR A 505 -28.50 21.89 15.19
CA THR A 505 -28.23 22.95 14.23
C THR A 505 -26.90 22.66 13.51
N VAL A 506 -26.94 22.53 12.19
CA VAL A 506 -25.78 22.47 11.31
C VAL A 506 -25.49 23.87 10.81
N THR A 507 -24.22 24.31 10.94
CA THR A 507 -23.73 25.51 10.27
C THR A 507 -22.55 25.14 9.37
N ALA A 508 -22.53 25.66 8.13
CA ALA A 508 -21.48 25.42 7.16
C ALA A 508 -21.33 26.68 6.28
N GLY A 509 -20.27 27.44 6.50
CA GLY A 509 -20.14 28.76 5.86
C GLY A 509 -21.34 29.68 6.17
N SER A 510 -22.10 30.06 5.16
CA SER A 510 -23.33 30.85 5.33
C SER A 510 -24.59 30.01 5.48
N THR A 511 -24.51 28.69 5.32
CA THR A 511 -25.66 27.77 5.43
C THR A 511 -25.93 27.46 6.90
N THR A 512 -27.19 27.53 7.29
CA THR A 512 -27.68 27.08 8.61
C THR A 512 -28.90 26.22 8.39
N GLN A 513 -28.91 25.02 8.98
CA GLN A 513 -30.02 24.07 8.89
C GLN A 513 -30.36 23.54 10.28
N SER A 514 -31.63 23.30 10.53
CA SER A 514 -32.09 22.61 11.74
C SER A 514 -32.56 21.21 11.37
N ILE A 515 -31.95 20.19 11.97
CA ILE A 515 -32.18 18.79 11.65
C ILE A 515 -32.67 18.06 12.91
N THR A 516 -33.87 17.47 12.83
CA THR A 516 -34.37 16.58 13.89
C THR A 516 -34.01 15.15 13.53
N VAL A 517 -33.24 14.50 14.39
CA VAL A 517 -32.85 13.10 14.24
C VAL A 517 -34.06 12.22 14.55
N ASN A 518 -34.55 11.49 13.56
CA ASN A 518 -35.76 10.66 13.67
C ASN A 518 -35.54 9.17 13.46
N SER A 519 -34.28 8.80 13.15
CA SER A 519 -33.82 7.43 12.97
C SER A 519 -32.31 7.36 13.27
N ASN A 520 -31.75 6.16 13.35
CA ASN A 520 -30.32 6.00 13.59
C ASN A 520 -29.48 6.54 12.43
N VAL A 521 -30.02 6.56 11.22
CA VAL A 521 -29.46 7.29 10.07
C VAL A 521 -30.53 8.24 9.58
N THR A 522 -30.30 9.54 9.70
CA THR A 522 -31.24 10.61 9.33
C THR A 522 -30.68 11.39 8.15
N THR A 523 -31.42 11.48 7.06
CA THR A 523 -31.08 12.24 5.86
C THR A 523 -31.82 13.58 5.82
N ASN A 524 -31.14 14.63 5.36
CA ASN A 524 -31.68 15.96 5.17
C ASN A 524 -31.29 16.55 3.82
N GLY A 525 -32.27 16.88 2.97
CA GLY A 525 -32.02 17.43 1.63
C GLY A 525 -31.45 16.44 0.60
N VAL A 526 -31.30 15.18 0.97
CA VAL A 526 -30.82 14.13 0.05
C VAL A 526 -32.00 13.72 -0.84
N SER A 527 -31.92 14.06 -2.12
CA SER A 527 -32.88 13.58 -3.12
C SER A 527 -32.37 12.27 -3.70
N GLY A 528 -33.01 11.16 -3.27
CA GLY A 528 -32.89 9.79 -3.79
C GLY A 528 -31.62 9.45 -4.57
N GLY A 529 -30.50 9.19 -3.89
CA GLY A 529 -29.31 8.58 -4.49
C GLY A 529 -29.59 7.12 -4.87
N PHE A 530 -28.86 6.61 -5.81
CA PHE A 530 -28.85 5.20 -6.23
C PHE A 530 -28.26 4.36 -5.08
N GLY A 531 -29.07 4.02 -4.10
CA GLY A 531 -28.69 3.12 -3.01
C GLY A 531 -29.34 1.78 -3.20
N GLY A 532 -28.58 0.72 -3.04
CA GLY A 532 -28.89 -0.69 -3.23
C GLY A 532 -30.23 -1.17 -2.67
N GLY A 533 -30.80 -2.05 -3.43
CA GLY A 533 -31.97 -2.88 -3.30
C GLY A 533 -32.80 -2.84 -2.04
N GLN A 534 -33.90 -2.09 -2.04
CA GLN A 534 -35.09 -2.47 -1.28
C GLN A 534 -36.28 -2.69 -2.19
N ASN A 535 -36.80 -3.92 -2.15
CA ASN A 535 -38.05 -4.41 -2.71
C ASN A 535 -39.21 -3.52 -2.28
N GLY A 536 -39.53 -2.47 -3.03
CA GLY A 536 -40.68 -1.61 -2.87
C GLY A 536 -41.71 -1.90 -3.93
N GLY A 537 -42.76 -2.65 -3.57
CA GLY A 537 -43.89 -3.01 -4.43
C GLY A 537 -44.51 -1.80 -5.12
N PHE A 538 -44.62 -1.85 -6.43
CA PHE A 538 -45.39 -0.91 -7.24
C PHE A 538 -46.88 -0.95 -6.86
N GLY A 539 -47.28 0.02 -6.08
CA GLY A 539 -48.72 0.34 -5.87
C GLY A 539 -49.29 1.00 -7.12
N GLY A 540 -50.18 0.30 -7.81
CA GLY A 540 -50.87 0.80 -8.97
C GLY A 540 -51.71 2.07 -8.70
N GLY A 541 -51.28 3.19 -9.27
CA GLY A 541 -52.06 4.41 -9.34
C GLY A 541 -52.95 4.40 -10.58
N GLN A 542 -54.30 4.30 -10.37
CA GLN A 542 -55.32 4.45 -11.38
C GLN A 542 -55.19 5.82 -12.08
N ARG A 543 -55.02 5.81 -13.38
CA ARG A 543 -55.27 6.98 -14.23
C ARG A 543 -56.75 7.02 -14.62
N GLY A 544 -57.46 8.03 -14.12
CA GLY A 544 -58.77 8.42 -14.62
C GLY A 544 -58.69 8.95 -16.05
N GLY A 545 -59.61 8.50 -16.86
CA GLY A 545 -59.70 8.87 -18.26
C GLY A 545 -60.31 10.23 -18.50
N GLN A 546 -60.01 10.81 -19.65
CA GLN A 546 -60.89 11.77 -20.34
C GLN A 546 -60.80 11.60 -21.85
N PRO A 547 -61.88 11.83 -22.57
CA PRO A 547 -62.06 11.36 -23.93
C PRO A 547 -61.93 12.42 -25.03
N GLY A 548 -61.64 11.93 -26.26
CA GLY A 548 -62.20 12.48 -27.48
C GLY A 548 -61.34 13.45 -28.31
N GLY A 549 -61.06 13.08 -29.54
CA GLY A 549 -60.60 13.97 -30.61
C GLY A 549 -60.19 13.20 -31.86
N SER A 550 -61.01 13.22 -32.86
CA SER A 550 -61.05 12.46 -34.13
C SER A 550 -59.84 12.65 -35.05
N ALA A 551 -59.63 11.62 -35.88
CA ALA A 551 -58.77 11.53 -37.04
C ALA A 551 -59.10 12.55 -38.17
N PRO A 552 -58.31 12.66 -39.29
CA PRO A 552 -58.39 11.65 -40.37
C PRO A 552 -57.09 11.31 -41.13
N ASP A 553 -57.13 10.11 -41.62
CA ASP A 553 -56.66 9.48 -42.89
C ASP A 553 -55.55 10.09 -43.76
N GLY A 554 -54.62 9.25 -44.16
CA GLY A 554 -53.66 9.48 -45.24
C GLY A 554 -52.91 8.20 -45.62
N ASN A 555 -53.48 7.47 -46.51
CA ASN A 555 -53.12 6.23 -47.21
C ASN A 555 -51.77 6.29 -47.96
N GLY A 556 -51.03 5.18 -48.02
CA GLY A 556 -49.86 5.03 -48.90
C GLY A 556 -49.17 3.67 -48.78
N SER A 557 -49.79 2.67 -49.43
CA SER A 557 -49.33 1.30 -49.62
C SER A 557 -48.20 1.19 -50.68
N PHE A 558 -47.31 0.16 -50.51
CA PHE A 558 -46.67 -0.73 -51.50
C PHE A 558 -45.49 -1.41 -50.77
N GLY A 559 -45.37 -2.70 -50.62
CA GLY A 559 -45.68 -3.88 -51.45
C GLY A 559 -44.41 -4.55 -51.90
N GLY A 560 -44.28 -5.83 -51.64
CA GLY A 560 -43.49 -6.80 -52.38
C GLY A 560 -42.21 -7.32 -51.68
N ASP A 561 -42.28 -8.46 -51.06
CA ASP A 561 -42.02 -9.84 -51.49
C ASP A 561 -40.53 -10.28 -51.58
N GLN A 562 -40.24 -11.24 -50.79
CA GLN A 562 -39.87 -12.66 -51.00
C GLN A 562 -38.38 -13.07 -51.12
N GLN A 563 -38.11 -14.07 -50.28
CA GLN A 563 -37.35 -15.33 -50.47
C GLN A 563 -35.85 -15.24 -50.79
N GLY A 564 -34.98 -15.82 -50.01
CA GLY A 564 -34.80 -17.27 -49.82
C GLY A 564 -33.42 -17.69 -50.31
N GLY A 565 -32.72 -18.54 -49.62
CA GLY A 565 -31.63 -19.30 -50.21
C GLY A 565 -30.41 -19.59 -49.34
N ASN A 566 -30.44 -20.76 -48.78
CA ASN A 566 -29.33 -21.54 -48.22
C ASN A 566 -28.16 -21.73 -49.20
N GLN A 567 -26.90 -21.85 -48.75
CA GLN A 567 -26.00 -23.02 -48.82
C GLN A 567 -24.53 -22.63 -48.63
N GLN A 568 -23.92 -23.23 -47.66
CA GLN A 568 -22.76 -24.15 -47.67
C GLN A 568 -21.56 -23.87 -48.61
N GLY A 569 -20.38 -23.88 -47.99
CA GLY A 569 -19.31 -24.76 -48.44
C GLY A 569 -18.04 -24.11 -48.98
N GLY A 570 -16.92 -24.51 -48.45
CA GLY A 570 -15.73 -24.73 -49.28
C GLY A 570 -14.41 -24.10 -48.82
N ASN A 571 -13.58 -24.90 -48.24
CA ASN A 571 -12.13 -24.90 -48.12
C ASN A 571 -11.36 -24.42 -49.37
N GLN A 572 -10.21 -23.76 -49.20
CA GLN A 572 -8.84 -24.22 -49.53
C GLN A 572 -7.84 -23.05 -49.67
N GLN A 573 -6.77 -23.16 -48.91
CA GLN A 573 -5.33 -23.19 -49.23
C GLN A 573 -4.77 -22.34 -50.38
N GLY A 574 -3.68 -21.66 -50.03
CA GLY A 574 -2.45 -21.73 -50.82
C GLY A 574 -1.89 -20.44 -51.37
N GLY A 575 -0.63 -20.14 -51.04
CA GLY A 575 0.27 -19.66 -52.06
C GLY A 575 1.08 -18.38 -51.76
N ASN A 576 2.33 -18.58 -51.40
CA ASN A 576 3.54 -17.78 -51.53
C ASN A 576 3.65 -16.83 -52.72
N GLN A 577 4.36 -15.69 -52.56
CA GLN A 577 5.61 -15.22 -53.20
C GLN A 577 5.74 -13.69 -53.11
N GLN A 578 6.78 -13.18 -52.50
CA GLN A 578 8.07 -12.66 -53.00
C GLN A 578 8.02 -11.52 -54.05
N GLY A 579 8.82 -10.48 -53.73
CA GLY A 579 9.43 -9.53 -54.66
C GLY A 579 8.98 -8.09 -54.45
N GLY A 580 9.78 -7.07 -54.23
CA GLY A 580 11.11 -6.72 -54.56
C GLY A 580 11.21 -5.21 -54.43
N MET A 581 12.33 -4.72 -53.94
CA MET A 581 12.74 -3.27 -54.00
C MET A 581 12.99 -2.84 -55.45
N PRO A 582 13.12 -1.52 -55.79
CA PRO A 582 14.14 -0.56 -55.34
C PRO A 582 13.67 0.92 -55.27
N GLY A 583 14.24 1.80 -54.47
CA GLY A 583 15.47 2.57 -54.76
C GLY A 583 15.25 4.00 -55.24
N GLY A 584 15.96 5.00 -54.63
CA GLY A 584 16.15 6.33 -55.18
C GLY A 584 15.86 7.46 -54.17
N ASN A 585 16.77 8.02 -53.53
CA ASN A 585 17.94 8.91 -53.58
C ASN A 585 17.62 10.41 -53.82
N SER A 586 18.39 11.23 -53.12
CA SER A 586 18.68 12.69 -53.24
C SER A 586 17.69 13.65 -52.51
N GLY A 587 18.09 14.61 -51.76
CA GLY A 587 19.38 15.19 -51.44
C GLY A 587 19.20 16.63 -50.93
N ASN A 588 20.15 17.04 -50.12
CA ASN A 588 20.63 18.39 -49.87
C ASN A 588 19.76 19.47 -49.19
N GLY A 589 20.40 20.06 -48.18
CA GLY A 589 20.44 21.50 -47.99
C GLY A 589 20.60 22.05 -46.58
N ARG A 590 21.85 22.24 -46.20
CA ARG A 590 22.43 23.17 -45.23
C ARG A 590 21.55 24.38 -44.79
N SER A 591 21.61 24.78 -43.51
CA SER A 591 22.57 25.82 -43.07
C SER A 591 22.42 26.18 -41.60
N ASN A 592 23.57 26.46 -41.01
CA ASN A 592 23.92 27.01 -39.70
C ASN A 592 23.11 28.26 -39.29
N SER A 593 22.93 28.44 -37.98
CA SER A 593 23.58 29.58 -37.30
C SER A 593 23.48 29.45 -35.79
N ALA A 594 24.62 29.64 -35.17
CA ALA A 594 24.84 29.82 -33.75
C ALA A 594 24.48 31.25 -33.31
N SER A 595 24.07 31.42 -32.08
CA SER A 595 24.54 32.55 -31.27
C SER A 595 24.33 32.32 -29.78
N SER A 596 25.39 32.54 -29.08
CA SER A 596 25.65 32.58 -27.63
C SER A 596 25.10 33.84 -26.96
N SER A 597 24.81 33.74 -25.65
CA SER A 597 25.16 34.73 -24.59
C SER A 597 24.50 34.28 -23.28
N THR A 598 25.24 33.82 -22.33
CA THR A 598 26.02 34.40 -21.20
C THR A 598 25.24 35.31 -20.23
N VAL A 599 25.29 34.86 -18.92
CA VAL A 599 25.51 35.66 -17.66
C VAL A 599 24.29 36.43 -17.10
N ASN A 600 23.88 36.29 -15.84
CA ASN A 600 24.46 36.42 -14.54
C ASN A 600 23.44 36.10 -13.43
N GLN A 601 23.93 35.49 -12.37
CA GLN A 601 23.79 35.67 -10.93
C GLN A 601 22.96 36.89 -10.42
N VAL A 602 22.06 36.61 -9.50
CA VAL A 602 22.11 36.99 -8.08
C VAL A 602 21.39 35.92 -7.27
#